data_2cbfa753df6abb39585280b2cc237006
#
_entry.id   2cbfa753df6abb39585280b2cc237006
#
_cell.length_a   1.000
_cell.length_b   1.000
_cell.length_c   1.000
_cell.angle_alpha   90.00
_cell.angle_beta   90.00
_cell.angle_gamma   90.00
#
_symmetry.space_group_name_H-M   'P 1'
#
loop_
_entity.id
_entity.type
_entity.pdbx_description
1 polymer ?
#
loop_
_entity_poly.entity_id
_entity_poly.type
_entity_poly.pdbx_seq_one_letter_code
_entity_poly.pdbx_strand_id
1 'polypeptide(L)'
;KGILLSDRIKYPTPKNVTPINAINIAMKIVKDLEWEGKPIGLGCPAVVREGVTMSATNIDKSWIGFPVERSFSEIAEADVSLLNDADAAGLAELSFGEVKDVFGVCILITLGTGIGSATFIDGVLVPNTELGMLKMRDGIAEDYATNRVREELDLSWKVWGGYLNDYLKHLEVLFSPNKIIISGGVCKKFVKYEKYLSTELEVVPAKLLNNAGIIGAAMGMQMRLDKFI
;
A
#
# COMPACT_ATOMS: atom_id res chain seq x y z
N LYS A 1 6.10 14.21 -11.86
CA LYS A 1 5.13 15.22 -11.37
C LYS A 1 3.98 14.58 -10.57
N GLY A 2 3.91 13.22 -10.45
CA GLY A 2 2.85 12.53 -9.71
C GLY A 2 1.43 12.72 -10.27
N ILE A 3 1.31 12.96 -11.56
CA ILE A 3 0.03 13.20 -12.25
C ILE A 3 -0.24 12.03 -13.18
N LEU A 4 -1.47 11.49 -13.14
CA LEU A 4 -1.91 10.49 -14.10
C LEU A 4 -2.00 11.10 -15.50
N LEU A 5 -1.54 10.36 -16.51
CA LEU A 5 -1.57 10.79 -17.91
C LEU A 5 -2.92 10.47 -18.58
N SER A 6 -3.71 9.58 -17.98
CA SER A 6 -5.05 9.19 -18.45
C SER A 6 -5.97 8.97 -17.27
N ASP A 7 -7.26 8.80 -17.53
CA ASP A 7 -8.21 8.33 -16.54
C ASP A 7 -7.86 6.90 -16.07
N ARG A 8 -8.29 6.56 -14.85
CA ARG A 8 -8.06 5.23 -14.28
C ARG A 8 -8.97 4.20 -14.95
N ILE A 9 -8.38 3.22 -15.61
CA ILE A 9 -9.08 2.04 -16.11
C ILE A 9 -9.25 1.04 -14.96
N LYS A 10 -10.43 0.45 -14.86
CA LYS A 10 -10.77 -0.53 -13.81
C LYS A 10 -11.45 -1.74 -14.43
N TYR A 11 -10.97 -2.92 -14.08
CA TYR A 11 -11.62 -4.19 -14.37
C TYR A 11 -12.07 -4.86 -13.07
N PRO A 12 -13.25 -5.47 -13.04
CA PRO A 12 -13.68 -6.29 -11.91
C PRO A 12 -12.71 -7.45 -11.70
N THR A 13 -12.25 -7.61 -10.47
CA THR A 13 -11.42 -8.76 -10.08
C THR A 13 -12.31 -9.80 -9.41
N PRO A 14 -12.40 -11.04 -9.93
CA PRO A 14 -13.15 -12.11 -9.29
C PRO A 14 -12.63 -12.41 -7.87
N LYS A 15 -13.52 -12.87 -6.99
CA LYS A 15 -13.08 -13.41 -5.70
C LYS A 15 -12.17 -14.61 -5.95
N ASN A 16 -11.11 -14.72 -5.16
CA ASN A 16 -10.11 -15.80 -5.26
C ASN A 16 -9.48 -15.91 -6.65
N VAL A 17 -9.18 -14.77 -7.29
CA VAL A 17 -8.49 -14.74 -8.58
C VAL A 17 -7.10 -15.35 -8.43
N THR A 18 -6.76 -16.30 -9.31
CA THR A 18 -5.41 -16.87 -9.39
C THR A 18 -4.43 -15.87 -10.03
N PRO A 19 -3.10 -15.99 -9.78
CA PRO A 19 -2.10 -15.09 -10.36
C PRO A 19 -2.23 -14.94 -11.88
N ILE A 20 -2.31 -16.04 -12.61
CA ILE A 20 -2.43 -16.02 -14.08
C ILE A 20 -3.69 -15.29 -14.54
N ASN A 21 -4.82 -15.52 -13.89
CA ASN A 21 -6.05 -14.82 -14.25
C ASN A 21 -5.96 -13.32 -13.94
N ALA A 22 -5.29 -12.93 -12.85
CA ALA A 22 -5.05 -11.53 -12.53
C ALA A 22 -4.13 -10.87 -13.57
N ILE A 23 -3.06 -11.55 -13.99
CA ILE A 23 -2.18 -11.10 -15.07
C ILE A 23 -2.97 -10.90 -16.37
N ASN A 24 -3.80 -11.87 -16.75
CA ASN A 24 -4.64 -11.76 -17.96
C ASN A 24 -5.63 -10.59 -17.90
N ILE A 25 -6.16 -10.27 -16.71
CA ILE A 25 -7.01 -9.09 -16.50
C ILE A 25 -6.16 -7.81 -16.64
N ALA A 26 -4.98 -7.77 -16.03
CA ALA A 26 -4.09 -6.60 -16.12
C ALA A 26 -3.60 -6.36 -17.56
N MET A 27 -3.38 -7.41 -18.35
CA MET A 27 -3.04 -7.29 -19.77
C MET A 27 -4.14 -6.63 -20.62
N LYS A 28 -5.41 -6.69 -20.20
CA LYS A 28 -6.47 -5.89 -20.86
C LYS A 28 -6.23 -4.41 -20.64
N ILE A 29 -5.81 -4.01 -19.41
CA ILE A 29 -5.47 -2.60 -19.12
C ILE A 29 -4.27 -2.16 -19.96
N VAL A 30 -3.25 -3.02 -20.10
CA VAL A 30 -2.07 -2.72 -20.94
C VAL A 30 -2.48 -2.43 -22.39
N LYS A 31 -3.38 -3.26 -22.94
CA LYS A 31 -3.93 -3.06 -24.30
C LYS A 31 -4.79 -1.80 -24.41
N ASP A 32 -5.69 -1.56 -23.45
CA ASP A 32 -6.56 -0.37 -23.47
C ASP A 32 -5.77 0.93 -23.39
N LEU A 33 -4.58 0.88 -22.78
CA LEU A 33 -3.65 2.01 -22.67
C LEU A 33 -2.65 2.11 -23.83
N GLU A 34 -2.69 1.18 -24.80
CA GLU A 34 -1.69 1.07 -25.88
C GLU A 34 -0.25 1.08 -25.32
N TRP A 35 -0.04 0.27 -24.25
CA TRP A 35 1.20 0.25 -23.48
C TRP A 35 2.01 -1.04 -23.65
N GLU A 36 1.69 -1.85 -24.70
CA GLU A 36 2.42 -3.08 -24.99
C GLU A 36 3.91 -2.83 -25.24
N GLY A 37 4.75 -3.73 -24.75
CA GLY A 37 6.20 -3.65 -24.89
C GLY A 37 6.89 -2.52 -24.12
N LYS A 38 6.17 -1.78 -23.29
CA LYS A 38 6.71 -0.68 -22.49
C LYS A 38 6.86 -1.12 -21.02
N PRO A 39 7.80 -0.52 -20.24
CA PRO A 39 8.01 -0.88 -18.84
C PRO A 39 6.75 -0.74 -17.98
N ILE A 40 6.50 -1.70 -17.10
CA ILE A 40 5.29 -1.79 -16.28
C ILE A 40 5.64 -1.88 -14.79
N GLY A 41 5.09 -0.99 -13.99
CA GLY A 41 5.11 -1.09 -12.53
C GLY A 41 3.83 -1.71 -12.00
N LEU A 42 3.94 -2.69 -11.10
CA LEU A 42 2.82 -3.41 -10.48
C LEU A 42 2.82 -3.20 -8.97
N GLY A 43 1.63 -2.98 -8.40
CA GLY A 43 1.36 -3.08 -6.95
C GLY A 43 0.52 -4.33 -6.67
N CYS A 44 0.91 -5.13 -5.66
CA CYS A 44 0.22 -6.36 -5.28
C CYS A 44 -0.03 -6.39 -3.76
N PRO A 45 -1.22 -6.83 -3.28
CA PRO A 45 -1.52 -6.92 -1.85
C PRO A 45 -0.88 -8.18 -1.22
N ALA A 46 0.43 -8.29 -1.31
CA ALA A 46 1.23 -9.40 -0.81
C ALA A 46 2.65 -8.94 -0.47
N VAL A 47 3.31 -9.66 0.43
CA VAL A 47 4.77 -9.55 0.62
C VAL A 47 5.46 -9.98 -0.67
N VAL A 48 6.38 -9.16 -1.18
CA VAL A 48 7.11 -9.40 -2.43
C VAL A 48 8.60 -9.54 -2.15
N ARG A 49 9.21 -10.64 -2.60
CA ARG A 49 10.66 -10.85 -2.55
C ARG A 49 11.16 -11.28 -3.91
N GLU A 50 12.07 -10.53 -4.49
CA GLU A 50 12.69 -10.87 -5.80
C GLU A 50 11.64 -11.17 -6.89
N GLY A 51 10.57 -10.37 -6.94
CA GLY A 51 9.48 -10.54 -7.92
C GLY A 51 8.52 -11.70 -7.66
N VAL A 52 8.67 -12.39 -6.51
CA VAL A 52 7.83 -13.52 -6.06
C VAL A 52 6.91 -13.05 -4.93
N THR A 53 5.63 -13.42 -4.99
CA THR A 53 4.70 -13.18 -3.89
C THR A 53 4.84 -14.23 -2.80
N MET A 54 5.05 -13.80 -1.56
CA MET A 54 5.37 -14.67 -0.41
C MET A 54 4.20 -14.86 0.54
N SER A 55 3.15 -14.05 0.42
CA SER A 55 1.97 -14.12 1.27
C SER A 55 0.67 -14.05 0.47
N ALA A 56 -0.44 -14.48 1.05
CA ALA A 56 -1.77 -14.42 0.47
C ALA A 56 -2.81 -14.32 1.60
N THR A 57 -2.90 -13.15 2.25
CA THR A 57 -3.82 -12.94 3.37
C THR A 57 -5.26 -12.80 2.87
N ASN A 58 -5.48 -11.92 1.90
CA ASN A 58 -6.80 -11.57 1.38
C ASN A 58 -7.01 -11.98 -0.09
N ILE A 59 -6.14 -12.82 -0.64
CA ILE A 59 -6.17 -13.33 -2.02
C ILE A 59 -6.02 -14.85 -2.03
N ASP A 60 -6.16 -15.47 -3.21
CA ASP A 60 -6.05 -16.92 -3.38
C ASP A 60 -4.68 -17.45 -2.95
N LYS A 61 -4.63 -18.61 -2.31
CA LYS A 61 -3.38 -19.20 -1.79
C LYS A 61 -2.38 -19.58 -2.88
N SER A 62 -2.81 -19.72 -4.13
CA SER A 62 -1.91 -19.96 -5.28
C SER A 62 -0.95 -18.80 -5.57
N TRP A 63 -1.16 -17.63 -4.95
CA TRP A 63 -0.20 -16.54 -5.01
C TRP A 63 1.09 -16.82 -4.23
N ILE A 64 1.06 -17.67 -3.20
CA ILE A 64 2.25 -17.98 -2.38
C ILE A 64 3.28 -18.72 -3.21
N GLY A 65 4.48 -18.13 -3.35
CA GLY A 65 5.58 -18.69 -4.15
C GLY A 65 5.41 -18.48 -5.66
N PHE A 66 4.43 -17.71 -6.12
CA PHE A 66 4.23 -17.46 -7.54
C PHE A 66 5.17 -16.35 -8.05
N PRO A 67 5.95 -16.58 -9.14
CA PRO A 67 6.88 -15.59 -9.69
C PRO A 67 6.16 -14.57 -10.56
N VAL A 68 5.38 -13.67 -9.94
CA VAL A 68 4.49 -12.72 -10.63
C VAL A 68 5.26 -11.83 -11.60
N GLU A 69 6.38 -11.26 -11.16
CA GLU A 69 7.16 -10.33 -11.98
C GLU A 69 7.65 -11.02 -13.27
N ARG A 70 8.24 -12.20 -13.15
CA ARG A 70 8.71 -12.97 -14.30
C ARG A 70 7.57 -13.38 -15.22
N SER A 71 6.50 -13.96 -14.65
CA SER A 71 5.36 -14.42 -15.44
C SER A 71 4.65 -13.28 -16.18
N PHE A 72 4.54 -12.10 -15.53
CA PHE A 72 3.97 -10.93 -16.18
C PHE A 72 4.90 -10.42 -17.30
N SER A 73 6.22 -10.35 -17.04
CA SER A 73 7.21 -9.91 -18.02
C SER A 73 7.22 -10.79 -19.27
N GLU A 74 7.13 -12.14 -19.11
CA GLU A 74 7.05 -13.09 -20.22
C GLU A 74 5.77 -12.88 -21.05
N ILE A 75 4.61 -12.60 -20.42
CA ILE A 75 3.33 -12.41 -21.13
C ILE A 75 3.25 -11.01 -21.77
N ALA A 76 3.79 -9.99 -21.12
CA ALA A 76 3.76 -8.62 -21.61
C ALA A 76 4.87 -8.29 -22.60
N GLU A 77 5.87 -9.17 -22.74
CA GLU A 77 7.11 -8.93 -23.50
C GLU A 77 7.76 -7.59 -23.13
N ALA A 78 7.78 -7.27 -21.81
CA ALA A 78 8.23 -5.99 -21.30
C ALA A 78 8.92 -6.14 -19.95
N ASP A 79 9.70 -5.12 -19.56
CA ASP A 79 10.26 -5.03 -18.21
C ASP A 79 9.14 -4.79 -17.19
N VAL A 80 9.13 -5.57 -16.13
CA VAL A 80 8.13 -5.49 -15.06
C VAL A 80 8.82 -5.32 -13.72
N SER A 81 8.31 -4.45 -12.87
CA SER A 81 8.69 -4.32 -11.46
C SER A 81 7.47 -4.55 -10.59
N LEU A 82 7.60 -5.37 -9.56
CA LEU A 82 6.54 -5.72 -8.62
C LEU A 82 6.87 -5.19 -7.23
N LEU A 83 5.90 -4.50 -6.62
CA LEU A 83 5.97 -4.02 -5.24
C LEU A 83 4.75 -4.49 -4.45
N ASN A 84 4.88 -4.50 -3.13
CA ASN A 84 3.70 -4.47 -2.25
C ASN A 84 2.90 -3.19 -2.51
N ASP A 85 1.57 -3.23 -2.40
CA ASP A 85 0.69 -2.10 -2.71
C ASP A 85 0.85 -0.91 -1.73
N ALA A 86 1.11 -1.20 -0.44
CA ALA A 86 1.39 -0.15 0.54
C ALA A 86 2.79 0.45 0.34
N ASP A 87 3.80 -0.36 0.00
CA ASP A 87 5.14 0.13 -0.38
C ASP A 87 5.04 1.04 -1.60
N ALA A 88 4.27 0.65 -2.62
CA ALA A 88 4.02 1.49 -3.78
C ALA A 88 3.36 2.82 -3.37
N ALA A 89 2.32 2.78 -2.54
CA ALA A 89 1.69 4.01 -2.06
C ALA A 89 2.67 4.90 -1.29
N GLY A 90 3.53 4.30 -0.47
CA GLY A 90 4.60 4.99 0.25
C GLY A 90 5.61 5.68 -0.65
N LEU A 91 6.09 5.01 -1.71
CA LEU A 91 7.01 5.62 -2.69
C LEU A 91 6.41 6.84 -3.39
N ALA A 92 5.11 6.81 -3.68
CA ALA A 92 4.43 7.97 -4.25
C ALA A 92 4.41 9.15 -3.28
N GLU A 93 4.08 8.88 -2.00
CA GLU A 93 4.08 9.92 -0.95
C GLU A 93 5.49 10.41 -0.63
N LEU A 94 6.53 9.59 -0.78
CA LEU A 94 7.93 10.00 -0.69
C LEU A 94 8.29 11.04 -1.75
N SER A 95 7.82 10.83 -2.96
CA SER A 95 8.23 11.67 -4.10
C SER A 95 7.37 12.92 -4.26
N PHE A 96 6.09 12.87 -3.91
CA PHE A 96 5.12 13.90 -4.23
C PHE A 96 4.18 14.28 -3.06
N GLY A 97 4.29 13.63 -1.92
CA GLY A 97 3.35 13.76 -0.80
C GLY A 97 4.00 14.07 0.54
N GLU A 98 3.48 13.41 1.58
CA GLU A 98 3.79 13.70 2.98
C GLU A 98 5.05 13.01 3.53
N VAL A 99 5.61 12.01 2.84
CA VAL A 99 6.90 11.37 3.22
C VAL A 99 8.09 12.23 2.78
N LYS A 100 7.87 13.11 1.79
CA LYS A 100 8.92 13.96 1.25
C LYS A 100 9.56 14.81 2.34
N ASP A 101 10.89 14.86 2.33
CA ASP A 101 11.72 15.66 3.25
C ASP A 101 11.57 15.28 4.76
N VAL A 102 11.04 14.08 5.06
CA VAL A 102 11.01 13.56 6.43
C VAL A 102 12.31 12.81 6.73
N PHE A 103 13.07 13.29 7.71
CA PHE A 103 14.24 12.60 8.25
C PHE A 103 13.83 11.70 9.41
N GLY A 104 14.62 10.65 9.65
CA GLY A 104 14.32 9.64 10.66
C GLY A 104 13.27 8.64 10.18
N VAL A 105 12.50 8.08 11.10
CA VAL A 105 11.51 7.05 10.81
C VAL A 105 10.18 7.69 10.39
N CYS A 106 9.69 7.33 9.21
CA CYS A 106 8.36 7.71 8.73
C CYS A 106 7.56 6.45 8.40
N ILE A 107 6.33 6.36 8.88
CA ILE A 107 5.46 5.20 8.63
C ILE A 107 4.19 5.67 7.93
N LEU A 108 3.94 5.13 6.73
CA LEU A 108 2.64 5.25 6.07
C LEU A 108 1.83 4.01 6.40
N ILE A 109 0.58 4.20 6.80
CA ILE A 109 -0.40 3.12 7.01
C ILE A 109 -1.61 3.33 6.10
N THR A 110 -2.00 2.28 5.39
CA THR A 110 -3.21 2.28 4.56
C THR A 110 -4.34 1.59 5.32
N LEU A 111 -5.43 2.29 5.58
CA LEU A 111 -6.60 1.79 6.31
C LEU A 111 -7.76 1.57 5.35
N GLY A 112 -7.97 0.30 5.00
CA GLY A 112 -9.00 -0.15 4.05
C GLY A 112 -9.70 -1.42 4.53
N THR A 113 -9.70 -2.46 3.69
CA THR A 113 -10.13 -3.82 4.05
C THR A 113 -9.19 -4.42 5.09
N GLY A 114 -7.89 -4.21 4.93
CA GLY A 114 -6.82 -4.53 5.87
C GLY A 114 -6.04 -3.28 6.27
N ILE A 115 -4.89 -3.50 6.93
CA ILE A 115 -3.88 -2.48 7.23
C ILE A 115 -2.60 -2.82 6.46
N GLY A 116 -2.31 -2.06 5.41
CA GLY A 116 -0.99 -2.08 4.78
C GLY A 116 -0.06 -1.05 5.42
N SER A 117 1.25 -1.26 5.33
CA SER A 117 2.24 -0.32 5.86
C SER A 117 3.45 -0.19 4.95
N ALA A 118 4.00 1.01 4.87
CA ALA A 118 5.31 1.29 4.26
C ALA A 118 6.14 2.10 5.25
N THR A 119 7.33 1.59 5.57
CA THR A 119 8.23 2.23 6.54
C THR A 119 9.44 2.81 5.81
N PHE A 120 9.83 4.01 6.21
CA PHE A 120 10.99 4.70 5.66
C PHE A 120 11.95 5.09 6.78
N ILE A 121 13.24 5.02 6.49
CA ILE A 121 14.32 5.56 7.34
C ILE A 121 15.12 6.50 6.45
N ASP A 122 15.12 7.80 6.80
CA ASP A 122 15.82 8.84 6.03
C ASP A 122 15.46 8.82 4.53
N GLY A 123 14.18 8.60 4.22
CA GLY A 123 13.67 8.50 2.85
C GLY A 123 13.96 7.17 2.14
N VAL A 124 14.59 6.21 2.79
CA VAL A 124 14.83 4.88 2.22
C VAL A 124 13.73 3.92 2.66
N LEU A 125 13.07 3.28 1.71
CA LEU A 125 12.02 2.29 1.97
C LEU A 125 12.59 1.05 2.66
N VAL A 126 11.98 0.64 3.76
CA VAL A 126 12.11 -0.70 4.37
C VAL A 126 10.97 -1.54 3.82
N PRO A 127 11.21 -2.40 2.82
CA PRO A 127 10.14 -3.05 2.08
C PRO A 127 9.40 -4.11 2.90
N ASN A 128 8.13 -4.31 2.55
CA ASN A 128 7.29 -5.39 3.07
C ASN A 128 7.09 -5.36 4.59
N THR A 129 6.92 -4.19 5.18
CA THR A 129 6.53 -4.10 6.58
C THR A 129 5.03 -4.42 6.73
N GLU A 130 4.70 -5.41 7.56
CA GLU A 130 3.33 -5.89 7.80
C GLU A 130 2.85 -5.47 9.21
N LEU A 131 2.86 -4.16 9.48
CA LEU A 131 2.56 -3.61 10.81
C LEU A 131 1.10 -3.81 11.22
N GLY A 132 0.19 -4.06 10.29
CA GLY A 132 -1.19 -4.46 10.58
C GLY A 132 -1.32 -5.79 11.33
N MET A 133 -0.27 -6.63 11.26
CA MET A 133 -0.19 -7.92 11.95
C MET A 133 0.31 -7.81 13.40
N LEU A 134 0.61 -6.61 13.90
CA LEU A 134 1.00 -6.41 15.29
C LEU A 134 -0.10 -6.88 16.23
N LYS A 135 0.28 -7.64 17.25
CA LYS A 135 -0.66 -8.09 18.29
C LYS A 135 -1.24 -6.89 19.02
N MET A 136 -2.54 -6.85 19.12
CA MET A 136 -3.30 -5.82 19.79
C MET A 136 -4.51 -6.46 20.48
N ARG A 137 -4.63 -6.25 21.79
CA ARG A 137 -5.69 -6.90 22.59
C ARG A 137 -5.63 -8.42 22.48
N ASP A 138 -6.72 -9.06 22.10
CA ASP A 138 -6.85 -10.52 21.90
C ASP A 138 -6.70 -10.96 20.42
N GLY A 139 -6.35 -10.02 19.53
CA GLY A 139 -6.13 -10.26 18.09
C GLY A 139 -4.92 -9.51 17.54
N ILE A 140 -5.09 -8.97 16.35
CA ILE A 140 -4.10 -8.14 15.65
C ILE A 140 -4.69 -6.75 15.36
N ALA A 141 -3.85 -5.78 15.02
CA ALA A 141 -4.29 -4.41 14.74
C ALA A 141 -5.35 -4.35 13.63
N GLU A 142 -5.25 -5.23 12.63
CA GLU A 142 -6.19 -5.32 11.51
C GLU A 142 -7.62 -5.72 11.94
N ASP A 143 -7.77 -6.43 13.06
CA ASP A 143 -9.07 -6.82 13.61
C ASP A 143 -9.83 -5.66 14.28
N TYR A 144 -9.17 -4.52 14.50
CA TYR A 144 -9.73 -3.38 15.24
C TYR A 144 -9.69 -2.06 14.47
N ALA A 145 -8.56 -1.74 13.84
CA ALA A 145 -8.27 -0.40 13.33
C ALA A 145 -8.53 -0.22 11.81
N THR A 146 -9.07 -1.22 11.11
CA THR A 146 -9.41 -1.10 9.69
C THR A 146 -10.69 -0.29 9.47
N ASN A 147 -10.83 0.31 8.28
CA ASN A 147 -12.09 0.91 7.87
C ASN A 147 -13.19 -0.14 7.73
N ARG A 148 -12.85 -1.36 7.27
CA ARG A 148 -13.77 -2.49 7.18
C ARG A 148 -14.44 -2.78 8.52
N VAL A 149 -13.67 -2.94 9.59
CA VAL A 149 -14.19 -3.20 10.94
C VAL A 149 -15.11 -2.06 11.40
N ARG A 150 -14.73 -0.80 11.14
CA ARG A 150 -15.58 0.35 11.46
C ARG A 150 -16.94 0.27 10.78
N GLU A 151 -16.97 -0.12 9.49
CA GLU A 151 -18.21 -0.19 8.69
C GLU A 151 -19.05 -1.42 9.03
N GLU A 152 -18.44 -2.59 9.15
CA GLU A 152 -19.14 -3.86 9.46
C GLU A 152 -19.78 -3.85 10.86
N LEU A 153 -19.13 -3.20 11.84
CA LEU A 153 -19.63 -3.10 13.21
C LEU A 153 -20.35 -1.77 13.50
N ASP A 154 -20.58 -0.94 12.49
CA ASP A 154 -21.16 0.41 12.57
C ASP A 154 -20.59 1.24 13.73
N LEU A 155 -19.27 1.21 13.87
CA LEU A 155 -18.58 1.90 14.95
C LEU A 155 -18.61 3.42 14.73
N SER A 156 -18.94 4.14 15.81
CA SER A 156 -18.76 5.59 15.81
C SER A 156 -17.29 5.98 15.62
N TRP A 157 -17.03 7.16 15.05
CA TRP A 157 -15.66 7.67 14.88
C TRP A 157 -14.89 7.77 16.20
N LYS A 158 -15.59 7.95 17.33
CA LYS A 158 -15.00 7.99 18.67
C LYS A 158 -14.47 6.60 19.07
N VAL A 159 -15.28 5.55 18.91
CA VAL A 159 -14.90 4.18 19.29
C VAL A 159 -13.79 3.67 18.40
N TRP A 160 -13.96 3.79 17.07
CA TRP A 160 -12.97 3.36 16.12
C TRP A 160 -11.67 4.18 16.23
N GLY A 161 -11.76 5.51 16.43
CA GLY A 161 -10.60 6.36 16.67
C GLY A 161 -9.82 5.96 17.93
N GLY A 162 -10.49 5.42 18.95
CA GLY A 162 -9.84 4.82 20.11
C GLY A 162 -9.01 3.58 19.75
N TYR A 163 -9.54 2.69 18.92
CA TYR A 163 -8.77 1.52 18.42
C TYR A 163 -7.58 1.95 17.56
N LEU A 164 -7.79 2.92 16.68
CA LEU A 164 -6.69 3.47 15.90
C LEU A 164 -5.62 4.11 16.79
N ASN A 165 -6.03 4.86 17.80
CA ASN A 165 -5.12 5.46 18.76
C ASN A 165 -4.28 4.43 19.52
N ASP A 166 -4.90 3.33 19.99
CA ASP A 166 -4.18 2.23 20.63
C ASP A 166 -3.11 1.67 19.68
N TYR A 167 -3.46 1.46 18.41
CA TYR A 167 -2.53 0.98 17.39
C TYR A 167 -1.37 1.97 17.15
N LEU A 168 -1.67 3.26 17.01
CA LEU A 168 -0.63 4.29 16.81
C LEU A 168 0.33 4.36 18.00
N LYS A 169 -0.17 4.21 19.23
CA LYS A 169 0.69 4.14 20.43
C LYS A 169 1.61 2.92 20.44
N HIS A 170 1.19 1.78 19.90
CA HIS A 170 2.11 0.64 19.71
C HIS A 170 3.23 0.99 18.72
N LEU A 171 2.90 1.65 17.61
CA LEU A 171 3.92 2.10 16.65
C LEU A 171 4.86 3.13 17.26
N GLU A 172 4.34 4.04 18.08
CA GLU A 172 5.12 5.04 18.81
C GLU A 172 6.17 4.38 19.70
N VAL A 173 5.76 3.40 20.50
CA VAL A 173 6.66 2.69 21.43
C VAL A 173 7.71 1.84 20.69
N LEU A 174 7.33 1.19 19.60
CA LEU A 174 8.19 0.24 18.90
C LEU A 174 9.18 0.91 17.94
N PHE A 175 8.80 2.02 17.31
CA PHE A 175 9.56 2.65 16.23
C PHE A 175 9.97 4.08 16.51
N SER A 176 9.34 4.75 17.48
CA SER A 176 9.53 6.19 17.75
C SER A 176 9.54 7.02 16.46
N PRO A 177 8.51 6.89 15.61
CA PRO A 177 8.53 7.53 14.30
C PRO A 177 8.44 9.05 14.41
N ASN A 178 9.10 9.75 13.49
CA ASN A 178 9.02 11.21 13.36
C ASN A 178 7.66 11.63 12.77
N LYS A 179 7.07 10.78 11.91
CA LYS A 179 5.77 11.06 11.27
C LYS A 179 5.03 9.76 10.95
N ILE A 180 3.71 9.78 11.15
CA ILE A 180 2.79 8.74 10.66
C ILE A 180 1.84 9.37 9.64
N ILE A 181 1.68 8.70 8.49
CA ILE A 181 0.80 9.13 7.41
C ILE A 181 -0.34 8.14 7.29
N ILE A 182 -1.57 8.64 7.41
CA ILE A 182 -2.79 7.83 7.24
C ILE A 182 -3.23 7.91 5.79
N SER A 183 -3.28 6.77 5.12
CA SER A 183 -3.77 6.60 3.75
C SER A 183 -4.97 5.66 3.69
N GLY A 184 -5.44 5.34 2.48
CA GLY A 184 -6.62 4.51 2.25
C GLY A 184 -7.94 5.27 2.33
N GLY A 185 -9.05 4.54 2.36
CA GLY A 185 -10.40 5.12 2.25
C GLY A 185 -10.78 6.12 3.34
N VAL A 186 -10.27 5.92 4.56
CA VAL A 186 -10.57 6.77 5.73
C VAL A 186 -9.81 8.10 5.71
N CYS A 187 -8.74 8.20 4.92
CA CYS A 187 -7.92 9.42 4.83
C CYS A 187 -8.77 10.66 4.54
N LYS A 188 -9.76 10.56 3.63
CA LYS A 188 -10.69 11.64 3.29
C LYS A 188 -11.60 12.09 4.45
N LYS A 189 -11.64 11.31 5.52
CA LYS A 189 -12.49 11.57 6.70
C LYS A 189 -11.65 11.86 7.94
N PHE A 190 -10.37 12.21 7.77
CA PHE A 190 -9.39 12.43 8.84
C PHE A 190 -9.92 13.33 9.94
N VAL A 191 -10.51 14.47 9.60
CA VAL A 191 -11.10 15.44 10.55
C VAL A 191 -12.19 14.86 11.46
N LYS A 192 -12.77 13.69 11.12
CA LYS A 192 -13.82 13.05 11.94
C LYS A 192 -13.24 12.30 13.13
N TYR A 193 -11.99 11.88 13.05
CA TYR A 193 -11.36 11.03 14.07
C TYR A 193 -10.05 11.56 14.64
N GLU A 194 -9.36 12.52 14.00
CA GLU A 194 -8.09 13.09 14.49
C GLU A 194 -8.14 13.54 15.95
N LYS A 195 -9.26 14.13 16.38
CA LYS A 195 -9.47 14.57 17.76
C LYS A 195 -9.52 13.47 18.81
N TYR A 196 -9.57 12.20 18.40
CA TYR A 196 -9.52 11.03 19.28
C TYR A 196 -8.15 10.38 19.31
N LEU A 197 -7.20 10.91 18.56
CA LEU A 197 -5.81 10.47 18.56
C LEU A 197 -5.08 11.29 19.65
N SER A 198 -4.57 10.62 20.66
CA SER A 198 -3.86 11.23 21.80
C SER A 198 -2.36 10.88 21.81
N THR A 199 -1.81 10.46 20.67
CA THR A 199 -0.39 10.30 20.47
C THR A 199 0.29 11.67 20.38
N GLU A 200 1.54 11.77 20.79
CA GLU A 200 2.36 12.98 20.58
C GLU A 200 3.03 13.02 19.19
N LEU A 201 2.83 11.96 18.40
CA LEU A 201 3.37 11.86 17.05
C LEU A 201 2.68 12.85 16.09
N GLU A 202 3.44 13.31 15.10
CA GLU A 202 2.85 13.99 13.94
C GLU A 202 2.08 12.97 13.08
N VAL A 203 0.75 13.02 13.14
CA VAL A 203 -0.13 12.15 12.34
C VAL A 203 -0.87 13.01 11.32
N VAL A 204 -0.69 12.71 10.04
CA VAL A 204 -1.26 13.50 8.93
C VAL A 204 -1.95 12.60 7.90
N PRO A 205 -2.95 13.12 7.16
CA PRO A 205 -3.54 12.41 6.04
C PRO A 205 -2.63 12.44 4.80
N ALA A 206 -2.60 11.35 4.03
CA ALA A 206 -1.88 11.26 2.76
C ALA A 206 -2.42 12.25 1.71
N LYS A 207 -1.54 12.78 0.86
CA LYS A 207 -1.88 13.74 -0.21
C LYS A 207 -2.43 13.08 -1.46
N LEU A 208 -1.83 11.97 -1.90
CA LEU A 208 -2.12 11.39 -3.22
C LEU A 208 -3.35 10.48 -3.22
N LEU A 209 -3.89 10.18 -2.04
CA LEU A 209 -5.14 9.43 -1.88
C LEU A 209 -5.15 8.11 -2.69
N ASN A 210 -6.20 7.90 -3.49
CA ASN A 210 -6.40 6.68 -4.28
C ASN A 210 -5.44 6.51 -5.48
N ASN A 211 -4.62 7.51 -5.80
CA ASN A 211 -3.68 7.45 -6.92
C ASN A 211 -2.28 6.99 -6.46
N ALA A 212 -2.03 7.00 -5.16
CA ALA A 212 -0.71 6.69 -4.60
C ALA A 212 -0.16 5.34 -5.08
N GLY A 213 -0.96 4.26 -5.03
CA GLY A 213 -0.52 2.93 -5.47
C GLY A 213 -0.08 2.87 -6.94
N ILE A 214 -0.83 3.52 -7.86
CA ILE A 214 -0.50 3.54 -9.29
C ILE A 214 0.77 4.36 -9.53
N ILE A 215 0.85 5.54 -8.94
CA ILE A 215 2.01 6.42 -9.07
C ILE A 215 3.26 5.74 -8.50
N GLY A 216 3.15 5.13 -7.32
CA GLY A 216 4.26 4.46 -6.67
C GLY A 216 4.73 3.20 -7.38
N ALA A 217 3.82 2.41 -7.97
CA ALA A 217 4.19 1.27 -8.81
C ALA A 217 5.02 1.72 -10.02
N ALA A 218 4.60 2.78 -10.70
CA ALA A 218 5.38 3.38 -11.80
C ALA A 218 6.74 3.91 -11.32
N MET A 219 6.81 4.49 -10.12
CA MET A 219 8.07 4.94 -9.52
C MET A 219 9.01 3.78 -9.19
N GLY A 220 8.49 2.67 -8.68
CA GLY A 220 9.28 1.46 -8.45
C GLY A 220 9.92 0.94 -9.74
N MET A 221 9.20 0.98 -10.86
CA MET A 221 9.75 0.64 -12.16
C MET A 221 10.85 1.64 -12.60
N GLN A 222 10.62 2.94 -12.44
CA GLN A 222 11.62 3.95 -12.76
C GLN A 222 12.91 3.77 -11.95
N MET A 223 12.80 3.57 -10.64
CA MET A 223 13.95 3.32 -9.75
C MET A 223 14.74 2.06 -10.15
N ARG A 224 14.06 1.06 -10.70
CA ARG A 224 14.72 -0.15 -11.24
C ARG A 224 15.51 0.18 -12.50
N LEU A 225 14.92 0.91 -13.44
CA LEU A 225 15.60 1.32 -14.67
C LEU A 225 16.83 2.18 -14.37
N ASP A 226 16.73 3.12 -13.40
CA ASP A 226 17.84 4.00 -13.01
C ASP A 226 19.02 3.25 -12.38
N LYS A 227 18.81 2.03 -11.84
CA LYS A 227 19.90 1.18 -11.30
C LYS A 227 20.70 0.44 -12.38
N PHE A 228 20.19 0.37 -13.60
CA PHE A 228 20.84 -0.32 -14.72
C PHE A 228 21.51 0.63 -15.71
N ILE A 229 21.48 1.95 -15.42
CA ILE A 229 22.23 2.99 -16.14
C ILE A 229 23.42 3.41 -15.30
#